data_f607991e6a69facd57a213a36aecd8c1
#
_entry.id   f607991e6a69facd57a213a36aecd8c1
#
_cell.length_a   1.000
_cell.length_b   1.000
_cell.length_c   1.000
_cell.angle_alpha   90.00
_cell.angle_beta   90.00
_cell.angle_gamma   90.00
#
_symmetry.space_group_name_H-M   'P 1'
#
loop_
_entity.id
_entity.type
_entity.pdbx_description
1 polymer ?
#
loop_
_entity_poly.entity_id
_entity_poly.type
_entity_poly.pdbx_seq_one_letter_code
_entity_poly.pdbx_strand_id
1 'polypeptide(L)'
;MVDQNRESALGAQGLSDVIHEIVAGHEKNELFTKLRGSEPYAAELNELIDCVNEELEYQRFRLRTVNEAVNSGMWYMKINPDFSIAYAIWSDEFRRMVGFRGESDFPNTIESWSSRLHPDDVEETFSSFNACIKDLSGNTEYNADYRLKVHDGSYRWFHASGNVVRDKSGHPEEIIGVFVDIDEEKRKSEVLAQTSQKKEK
;
A
#
# COMPACT_ATOMS: atom_id res chain seq x y z
N MET A 1 -24.26 -8.69 48.51
CA MET A 1 -23.55 -7.48 48.00
C MET A 1 -22.12 -7.74 47.52
N VAL A 2 -21.69 -9.03 47.40
CA VAL A 2 -20.32 -9.40 46.94
C VAL A 2 -20.32 -9.95 45.51
N ASP A 3 -21.51 -10.31 44.95
CA ASP A 3 -21.60 -10.95 43.62
C ASP A 3 -21.65 -9.96 42.45
N GLN A 4 -22.26 -8.79 42.63
CA GLN A 4 -22.39 -7.81 41.54
C GLN A 4 -21.06 -7.18 41.07
N ASN A 5 -20.07 -7.10 41.97
CA ASN A 5 -18.73 -6.58 41.62
C ASN A 5 -17.85 -7.60 40.88
N ARG A 6 -18.15 -8.90 40.96
CA ARG A 6 -17.43 -9.95 40.27
C ARG A 6 -17.93 -10.09 38.82
N GLU A 7 -19.24 -9.99 38.61
CA GLU A 7 -19.83 -10.02 37.25
C GLU A 7 -19.42 -8.78 36.44
N SER A 8 -19.38 -7.59 37.06
CA SER A 8 -18.93 -6.38 36.36
C SER A 8 -17.44 -6.39 36.02
N ALA A 9 -16.60 -7.02 36.84
CA ALA A 9 -15.17 -7.14 36.56
C ALA A 9 -14.86 -8.17 35.46
N LEU A 10 -15.60 -9.29 35.43
CA LEU A 10 -15.50 -10.28 34.31
C LEU A 10 -16.02 -9.72 33.01
N GLY A 11 -17.08 -8.91 33.02
CA GLY A 11 -17.59 -8.24 31.84
C GLY A 11 -16.62 -7.20 31.27
N ALA A 12 -15.96 -6.42 32.15
CA ALA A 12 -14.97 -5.42 31.73
C ALA A 12 -13.69 -6.06 31.14
N GLN A 13 -13.26 -7.19 31.69
CA GLN A 13 -12.11 -7.93 31.17
C GLN A 13 -12.44 -8.53 29.79
N GLY A 14 -13.61 -9.15 29.65
CA GLY A 14 -14.06 -9.70 28.37
C GLY A 14 -14.21 -8.64 27.28
N LEU A 15 -14.70 -7.44 27.62
CA LEU A 15 -14.80 -6.34 26.67
C LEU A 15 -13.40 -5.82 26.24
N SER A 16 -12.45 -5.75 27.18
CA SER A 16 -11.07 -5.37 26.86
C SER A 16 -10.41 -6.37 25.93
N ASP A 17 -10.58 -7.66 26.15
CA ASP A 17 -10.02 -8.72 25.30
C ASP A 17 -10.61 -8.67 23.89
N VAL A 18 -11.92 -8.43 23.78
CA VAL A 18 -12.61 -8.24 22.50
C VAL A 18 -12.11 -7.01 21.75
N ILE A 19 -11.93 -5.87 22.44
CA ILE A 19 -11.39 -4.66 21.81
C ILE A 19 -9.97 -4.91 21.30
N HIS A 20 -9.14 -5.65 22.06
CA HIS A 20 -7.79 -6.01 21.59
C HIS A 20 -7.81 -6.93 20.38
N GLU A 21 -8.74 -7.88 20.31
CA GLU A 21 -8.90 -8.77 19.14
C GLU A 21 -9.37 -8.01 17.89
N ILE A 22 -10.31 -7.07 18.06
CA ILE A 22 -10.78 -6.18 16.99
C ILE A 22 -9.62 -5.31 16.46
N VAL A 23 -8.83 -4.71 17.37
CA VAL A 23 -7.68 -3.87 16.99
C VAL A 23 -6.62 -4.69 16.27
N ALA A 24 -6.30 -5.89 16.77
CA ALA A 24 -5.32 -6.79 16.14
C ALA A 24 -5.79 -7.27 14.74
N GLY A 25 -7.09 -7.48 14.54
CA GLY A 25 -7.66 -7.79 13.23
C GLY A 25 -7.54 -6.60 12.26
N HIS A 26 -7.76 -5.38 12.75
CA HIS A 26 -7.61 -4.17 11.95
C HIS A 26 -6.16 -3.95 11.48
N GLU A 27 -5.18 -4.21 12.34
CA GLU A 27 -3.75 -4.14 11.97
C GLU A 27 -3.37 -5.12 10.86
N LYS A 28 -4.09 -6.25 10.73
CA LYS A 28 -3.93 -7.24 9.65
C LYS A 28 -4.74 -6.93 8.39
N ASN A 29 -5.41 -5.78 8.33
CA ASN A 29 -6.31 -5.41 7.23
C ASN A 29 -7.47 -6.42 7.01
N GLU A 30 -7.88 -7.11 8.07
CA GLU A 30 -9.02 -8.02 8.09
C GLU A 30 -10.30 -7.27 8.48
N LEU A 31 -11.47 -7.79 8.06
CA LEU A 31 -12.74 -7.29 8.54
C LEU A 31 -12.92 -7.69 10.01
N PHE A 32 -13.61 -6.85 10.77
CA PHE A 32 -13.88 -7.15 12.18
C PHE A 32 -14.76 -8.39 12.33
N THR A 33 -14.36 -9.27 13.24
CA THR A 33 -15.09 -10.51 13.52
C THR A 33 -16.21 -10.27 14.52
N LYS A 34 -17.39 -10.82 14.27
CA LYS A 34 -18.52 -10.75 15.18
C LYS A 34 -18.27 -11.51 16.48
N LEU A 35 -18.76 -10.93 17.56
CA LEU A 35 -18.71 -11.53 18.88
C LEU A 35 -19.63 -12.74 18.97
N ARG A 36 -19.15 -13.81 19.60
CA ARG A 36 -19.92 -14.99 19.94
C ARG A 36 -20.30 -14.91 21.43
N GLY A 37 -21.57 -14.83 21.73
CA GLY A 37 -22.06 -14.83 23.11
C GLY A 37 -23.47 -14.32 23.25
N SER A 38 -24.07 -14.56 24.40
CA SER A 38 -25.41 -14.08 24.79
C SER A 38 -25.35 -12.83 25.70
N GLU A 39 -24.21 -12.17 25.74
CA GLU A 39 -24.02 -10.96 26.53
C GLU A 39 -24.92 -9.83 26.01
N PRO A 40 -25.56 -9.03 26.88
CA PRO A 40 -26.53 -8.01 26.48
C PRO A 40 -25.96 -6.98 25.48
N TYR A 41 -24.65 -6.70 25.54
CA TYR A 41 -23.96 -5.75 24.66
C TYR A 41 -23.44 -6.38 23.35
N ALA A 42 -23.46 -7.72 23.24
CA ALA A 42 -22.92 -8.40 22.04
C ALA A 42 -23.73 -8.07 20.78
N ALA A 43 -25.03 -7.91 20.90
CA ALA A 43 -25.89 -7.55 19.79
C ALA A 43 -25.59 -6.13 19.27
N GLU A 44 -25.51 -5.14 20.17
CA GLU A 44 -25.22 -3.75 19.82
C GLU A 44 -23.79 -3.59 19.23
N LEU A 45 -22.81 -4.30 19.79
CA LEU A 45 -21.45 -4.30 19.27
C LEU A 45 -21.38 -4.98 17.89
N ASN A 46 -22.14 -6.04 17.67
CA ASN A 46 -22.19 -6.69 16.36
C ASN A 46 -22.85 -5.80 15.29
N GLU A 47 -23.86 -5.00 15.65
CA GLU A 47 -24.42 -3.99 14.73
C GLU A 47 -23.38 -2.91 14.37
N LEU A 48 -22.60 -2.45 15.34
CA LEU A 48 -21.50 -1.51 15.08
C LEU A 48 -20.40 -2.14 14.20
N ILE A 49 -20.04 -3.39 14.48
CA ILE A 49 -19.08 -4.16 13.67
C ILE A 49 -19.57 -4.30 12.23
N ASP A 50 -20.85 -4.62 12.03
CA ASP A 50 -21.43 -4.69 10.69
C ASP A 50 -21.36 -3.35 9.96
N CYS A 51 -21.76 -2.27 10.62
CA CYS A 51 -21.72 -0.92 10.05
C CYS A 51 -20.27 -0.51 9.66
N VAL A 52 -19.28 -0.78 10.52
CA VAL A 52 -17.89 -0.47 10.23
C VAL A 52 -17.36 -1.35 9.10
N ASN A 53 -17.70 -2.62 9.07
CA ASN A 53 -17.29 -3.52 7.99
C ASN A 53 -17.88 -3.10 6.64
N GLU A 54 -19.17 -2.73 6.59
CA GLU A 54 -19.82 -2.21 5.38
C GLU A 54 -19.13 -0.93 4.87
N GLU A 55 -18.82 0.01 5.76
CA GLU A 55 -18.08 1.22 5.39
C GLU A 55 -16.68 0.91 4.88
N LEU A 56 -15.93 0.00 5.52
CA LEU A 56 -14.62 -0.43 5.06
C LEU A 56 -14.68 -1.08 3.68
N GLU A 57 -15.65 -1.96 3.44
CA GLU A 57 -15.85 -2.59 2.12
C GLU A 57 -16.20 -1.55 1.05
N TYR A 58 -17.04 -0.57 1.39
CA TYR A 58 -17.38 0.52 0.49
C TYR A 58 -16.17 1.38 0.14
N GLN A 59 -15.34 1.74 1.13
CA GLN A 59 -14.11 2.49 0.90
C GLN A 59 -13.11 1.69 0.05
N ARG A 60 -12.94 0.40 0.31
CA ARG A 60 -12.11 -0.51 -0.52
C ARG A 60 -12.62 -0.58 -1.96
N PHE A 61 -13.93 -0.72 -2.14
CA PHE A 61 -14.57 -0.72 -3.46
C PHE A 61 -14.31 0.58 -4.21
N ARG A 62 -14.49 1.73 -3.55
CA ARG A 62 -14.22 3.05 -4.16
C ARG A 62 -12.76 3.20 -4.60
N LEU A 63 -11.81 2.88 -3.72
CA LEU A 63 -10.38 2.96 -4.03
C LEU A 63 -10.02 2.05 -5.21
N ARG A 64 -10.51 0.82 -5.20
CA ARG A 64 -10.30 -0.12 -6.29
C ARG A 64 -10.88 0.40 -7.61
N THR A 65 -12.11 0.91 -7.60
CA THR A 65 -12.76 1.46 -8.79
C THR A 65 -11.99 2.65 -9.36
N VAL A 66 -11.48 3.55 -8.51
CA VAL A 66 -10.63 4.67 -8.96
C VAL A 66 -9.34 4.16 -9.56
N ASN A 67 -8.64 3.23 -8.91
CA ASN A 67 -7.38 2.67 -9.40
C ASN A 67 -7.55 1.94 -10.75
N GLU A 68 -8.65 1.18 -10.90
CA GLU A 68 -8.99 0.53 -12.17
C GLU A 68 -9.28 1.57 -13.26
N ALA A 69 -10.03 2.64 -12.94
CA ALA A 69 -10.38 3.68 -13.90
C ALA A 69 -9.17 4.49 -14.40
N VAL A 70 -8.18 4.72 -13.54
CA VAL A 70 -6.94 5.42 -13.92
C VAL A 70 -5.82 4.45 -14.31
N ASN A 71 -6.11 3.14 -14.35
CA ASN A 71 -5.16 2.09 -14.67
C ASN A 71 -3.87 2.20 -13.83
N SER A 72 -4.03 2.35 -12.51
CA SER A 72 -2.93 2.49 -11.58
C SER A 72 -2.84 1.31 -10.61
N GLY A 73 -1.63 0.89 -10.28
CA GLY A 73 -1.34 0.00 -9.18
C GLY A 73 -1.05 0.80 -7.91
N MET A 74 -1.37 0.26 -6.76
CA MET A 74 -0.96 0.83 -5.46
C MET A 74 0.19 0.04 -4.88
N TRP A 75 1.05 0.75 -4.17
CA TRP A 75 2.12 0.16 -3.39
C TRP A 75 2.22 0.84 -2.02
N TYR A 76 2.67 0.08 -1.04
CA TYR A 76 2.84 0.50 0.33
C TYR A 76 4.12 -0.12 0.88
N MET A 77 4.86 0.63 1.70
CA MET A 77 6.01 0.13 2.43
C MET A 77 6.00 0.66 3.86
N LYS A 78 6.27 -0.23 4.82
CA LYS A 78 6.53 0.13 6.21
C LYS A 78 8.01 0.40 6.39
N ILE A 79 8.33 1.49 7.10
CA ILE A 79 9.70 1.96 7.30
C ILE A 79 10.09 1.73 8.76
N ASN A 80 11.26 1.13 8.98
CA ASN A 80 11.84 0.95 10.30
C ASN A 80 12.50 2.26 10.80
N PRO A 81 12.75 2.39 12.12
CA PRO A 81 13.45 3.54 12.69
C PRO A 81 14.85 3.82 12.11
N ASP A 82 15.51 2.83 11.53
CA ASP A 82 16.81 2.94 10.84
C ASP A 82 16.69 3.28 9.34
N PHE A 83 15.49 3.64 8.88
CA PHE A 83 15.13 3.91 7.48
C PHE A 83 15.16 2.69 6.55
N SER A 84 15.35 1.49 7.05
CA SER A 84 15.19 0.27 6.26
C SER A 84 13.71 -0.03 6.02
N ILE A 85 13.42 -0.80 4.97
CA ILE A 85 12.05 -1.24 4.66
C ILE A 85 11.74 -2.51 5.45
N ALA A 86 10.73 -2.47 6.32
CA ALA A 86 10.29 -3.61 7.09
C ALA A 86 9.55 -4.64 6.22
N TYR A 87 8.65 -4.16 5.40
CA TYR A 87 7.91 -4.95 4.40
C TYR A 87 7.30 -4.04 3.33
N ALA A 88 6.94 -4.62 2.19
CA ALA A 88 6.21 -3.97 1.11
C ALA A 88 4.90 -4.69 0.84
N ILE A 89 3.88 -3.97 0.38
CA ILE A 89 2.61 -4.52 -0.11
C ILE A 89 2.38 -3.99 -1.52
N TRP A 90 2.04 -4.89 -2.42
CA TRP A 90 1.71 -4.59 -3.81
C TRP A 90 0.23 -4.90 -4.04
N SER A 91 -0.54 -3.99 -4.63
CA SER A 91 -1.93 -4.27 -4.97
C SER A 91 -2.04 -5.32 -6.09
N ASP A 92 -3.20 -5.95 -6.21
CA ASP A 92 -3.44 -6.88 -7.31
C ASP A 92 -3.40 -6.18 -8.68
N GLU A 93 -3.78 -4.90 -8.73
CA GLU A 93 -3.65 -4.04 -9.90
C GLU A 93 -2.19 -3.86 -10.29
N PHE A 94 -1.32 -3.56 -9.31
CA PHE A 94 0.13 -3.48 -9.52
C PHE A 94 0.67 -4.77 -10.13
N ARG A 95 0.33 -5.93 -9.52
CA ARG A 95 0.75 -7.23 -10.02
C ARG A 95 0.28 -7.50 -11.44
N ARG A 96 -0.99 -7.20 -11.76
CA ARG A 96 -1.53 -7.35 -13.11
C ARG A 96 -0.80 -6.49 -14.14
N MET A 97 -0.46 -5.24 -13.80
CA MET A 97 0.27 -4.33 -14.68
C MET A 97 1.66 -4.86 -15.05
N VAL A 98 2.35 -5.51 -14.10
CA VAL A 98 3.65 -6.15 -14.36
C VAL A 98 3.52 -7.60 -14.85
N GLY A 99 2.29 -8.08 -15.08
CA GLY A 99 1.99 -9.38 -15.69
C GLY A 99 1.96 -10.56 -14.74
N PHE A 100 1.89 -10.34 -13.42
CA PHE A 100 1.79 -11.37 -12.40
C PHE A 100 0.35 -11.56 -11.90
N ARG A 101 0.02 -12.75 -11.38
CA ARG A 101 -1.35 -13.12 -11.02
C ARG A 101 -1.69 -12.89 -9.56
N GLY A 102 -0.70 -12.92 -8.69
CA GLY A 102 -0.96 -12.81 -7.25
C GLY A 102 0.32 -12.80 -6.41
N GLU A 103 0.15 -12.88 -5.10
CA GLU A 103 1.24 -12.81 -4.14
C GLU A 103 2.19 -14.02 -4.21
N SER A 104 1.71 -15.17 -4.67
CA SER A 104 2.53 -16.38 -4.81
C SER A 104 3.64 -16.25 -5.86
N ASP A 105 3.43 -15.44 -6.90
CA ASP A 105 4.39 -15.22 -7.99
C ASP A 105 5.00 -13.80 -8.00
N PHE A 106 4.44 -12.88 -7.22
CA PHE A 106 5.01 -11.58 -6.90
C PHE A 106 4.78 -11.24 -5.42
N PRO A 107 5.64 -11.77 -4.51
CA PRO A 107 5.49 -11.63 -3.07
C PRO A 107 5.50 -10.18 -2.55
N ASN A 108 4.96 -9.98 -1.35
CA ASN A 108 4.96 -8.70 -0.63
C ASN A 108 6.32 -8.40 0.02
N THR A 109 7.37 -8.35 -0.82
CA THR A 109 8.74 -7.99 -0.43
C THR A 109 9.29 -6.91 -1.33
N ILE A 110 10.26 -6.14 -0.84
CA ILE A 110 10.93 -5.11 -1.63
C ILE A 110 11.71 -5.71 -2.81
N GLU A 111 12.22 -6.93 -2.65
CA GLU A 111 12.99 -7.66 -3.65
C GLU A 111 12.16 -8.01 -4.88
N SER A 112 10.86 -8.23 -4.72
CA SER A 112 9.95 -8.50 -5.84
C SER A 112 9.95 -7.39 -6.88
N TRP A 113 10.12 -6.15 -6.43
CA TRP A 113 10.23 -4.97 -7.28
C TRP A 113 11.69 -4.64 -7.62
N SER A 114 12.57 -4.53 -6.62
CA SER A 114 13.93 -3.99 -6.80
C SER A 114 14.79 -4.88 -7.71
N SER A 115 14.62 -6.21 -7.66
CA SER A 115 15.33 -7.15 -8.54
C SER A 115 14.91 -7.07 -10.01
N ARG A 116 13.85 -6.34 -10.31
CA ARG A 116 13.30 -6.17 -11.66
C ARG A 116 13.62 -4.81 -12.28
N LEU A 117 14.19 -3.88 -11.53
CA LEU A 117 14.61 -2.59 -12.05
C LEU A 117 15.63 -2.78 -13.19
N HIS A 118 15.54 -1.93 -14.21
CA HIS A 118 16.55 -1.91 -15.25
C HIS A 118 17.90 -1.50 -14.64
N PRO A 119 19.03 -2.16 -15.01
CA PRO A 119 20.32 -1.86 -14.40
C PRO A 119 20.71 -0.38 -14.41
N ASP A 120 20.42 0.33 -15.52
CA ASP A 120 20.75 1.76 -15.65
C ASP A 120 19.90 2.67 -14.75
N ASP A 121 18.71 2.19 -14.30
CA ASP A 121 17.75 3.01 -13.55
C ASP A 121 17.86 2.77 -12.02
N VAL A 122 18.59 1.74 -11.59
CA VAL A 122 18.69 1.32 -10.18
C VAL A 122 19.19 2.46 -9.29
N GLU A 123 20.31 3.07 -9.64
CA GLU A 123 20.98 4.08 -8.81
C GLU A 123 20.09 5.32 -8.62
N GLU A 124 19.51 5.85 -9.69
CA GLU A 124 18.65 7.03 -9.65
C GLU A 124 17.34 6.75 -8.88
N THR A 125 16.72 5.59 -9.12
CA THR A 125 15.49 5.18 -8.45
C THR A 125 15.68 5.08 -6.93
N PHE A 126 16.74 4.40 -6.48
CA PHE A 126 17.04 4.29 -5.04
C PHE A 126 17.49 5.61 -4.43
N SER A 127 18.22 6.45 -5.16
CA SER A 127 18.64 7.77 -4.69
C SER A 127 17.42 8.65 -4.43
N SER A 128 16.47 8.73 -5.37
CA SER A 128 15.22 9.47 -5.23
C SER A 128 14.38 8.95 -4.07
N PHE A 129 14.22 7.64 -3.96
CA PHE A 129 13.49 7.00 -2.88
C PHE A 129 14.08 7.31 -1.51
N ASN A 130 15.40 7.15 -1.36
CA ASN A 130 16.11 7.45 -0.13
C ASN A 130 16.07 8.94 0.24
N ALA A 131 16.14 9.84 -0.74
CA ALA A 131 16.05 11.27 -0.51
C ALA A 131 14.68 11.63 0.11
N CYS A 132 13.59 11.08 -0.44
CA CYS A 132 12.25 11.28 0.07
C CYS A 132 12.08 10.75 1.51
N ILE A 133 12.53 9.53 1.79
CA ILE A 133 12.40 8.93 3.13
C ILE A 133 13.22 9.71 4.16
N LYS A 134 14.45 10.11 3.84
CA LYS A 134 15.39 10.77 4.76
C LYS A 134 15.13 12.26 4.96
N ASP A 135 14.31 12.89 4.12
CA ASP A 135 13.96 14.30 4.29
C ASP A 135 12.96 14.49 5.43
N LEU A 136 13.46 14.76 6.62
CA LEU A 136 12.63 14.99 7.81
C LEU A 136 11.78 16.27 7.73
N SER A 137 12.04 17.16 6.77
CA SER A 137 11.21 18.34 6.52
C SER A 137 9.88 18.00 5.85
N GLY A 138 9.80 16.83 5.18
CA GLY A 138 8.62 16.37 4.46
C GLY A 138 8.34 17.11 3.15
N ASN A 139 9.30 17.88 2.64
CA ASN A 139 9.14 18.66 1.41
C ASN A 139 9.53 17.89 0.14
N THR A 140 10.24 16.76 0.30
CA THR A 140 10.67 15.93 -0.83
C THR A 140 9.60 14.88 -1.12
N GLU A 141 8.97 14.96 -2.28
CA GLU A 141 8.04 13.95 -2.79
C GLU A 141 8.81 12.83 -3.50
N TYR A 142 8.32 11.60 -3.41
CA TYR A 142 8.82 10.53 -4.26
C TYR A 142 8.12 10.56 -5.61
N ASN A 143 8.91 10.72 -6.67
CA ASN A 143 8.41 10.84 -8.03
C ASN A 143 9.51 10.35 -8.99
N ALA A 144 9.31 9.22 -9.65
CA ALA A 144 10.33 8.59 -10.46
C ALA A 144 9.74 7.83 -11.66
N ASP A 145 10.38 8.01 -12.82
CA ASP A 145 10.17 7.17 -14.00
C ASP A 145 11.31 6.15 -14.09
N TYR A 146 10.97 4.89 -14.22
CA TYR A 146 11.95 3.82 -14.37
C TYR A 146 11.41 2.66 -15.20
N ARG A 147 12.34 1.85 -15.72
CA ARG A 147 12.01 0.63 -16.43
C ARG A 147 11.96 -0.55 -15.47
N LEU A 148 10.90 -1.32 -15.53
CA LEU A 148 10.72 -2.54 -14.75
C LEU A 148 10.56 -3.74 -15.66
N LYS A 149 11.24 -4.84 -15.33
CA LYS A 149 11.13 -6.11 -16.03
C LYS A 149 9.81 -6.78 -15.69
N VAL A 150 8.92 -6.90 -16.68
CA VAL A 150 7.61 -7.53 -16.53
C VAL A 150 7.71 -9.05 -16.68
N HIS A 151 6.62 -9.77 -16.49
CA HIS A 151 6.58 -11.23 -16.43
C HIS A 151 7.14 -11.92 -17.70
N ASP A 152 6.91 -11.35 -18.88
CA ASP A 152 7.41 -11.91 -20.15
C ASP A 152 8.91 -11.67 -20.39
N GLY A 153 9.58 -10.98 -19.47
CA GLY A 153 11.01 -10.69 -19.51
C GLY A 153 11.37 -9.39 -20.24
N SER A 154 10.41 -8.69 -20.85
CA SER A 154 10.62 -7.38 -21.44
C SER A 154 10.69 -6.27 -20.37
N TYR A 155 11.27 -5.12 -20.72
CA TYR A 155 11.24 -3.92 -19.89
C TYR A 155 10.15 -2.99 -20.40
N ARG A 156 9.39 -2.42 -19.45
CA ARG A 156 8.39 -1.38 -19.70
C ARG A 156 8.64 -0.19 -18.79
N TRP A 157 8.29 1.00 -19.25
CA TRP A 157 8.36 2.22 -18.48
C TRP A 157 7.17 2.38 -17.53
N PHE A 158 7.49 2.72 -16.31
CA PHE A 158 6.50 3.03 -15.27
C PHE A 158 6.84 4.34 -14.59
N HIS A 159 5.79 5.03 -14.18
CA HIS A 159 5.85 6.19 -13.32
C HIS A 159 5.39 5.78 -11.93
N ALA A 160 6.20 6.04 -10.91
CA ALA A 160 5.83 5.82 -9.52
C ALA A 160 5.88 7.15 -8.77
N SER A 161 4.82 7.43 -8.02
CA SER A 161 4.77 8.56 -7.11
C SER A 161 4.24 8.13 -5.75
N GLY A 162 4.69 8.80 -4.67
CA GLY A 162 4.29 8.42 -3.32
C GLY A 162 4.55 9.48 -2.28
N ASN A 163 3.80 9.38 -1.18
CA ASN A 163 3.88 10.27 -0.04
C ASN A 163 4.31 9.51 1.21
N VAL A 164 5.19 10.12 1.99
CA VAL A 164 5.66 9.57 3.27
C VAL A 164 4.74 10.02 4.40
N VAL A 165 4.19 9.04 5.12
CA VAL A 165 3.50 9.26 6.38
C VAL A 165 4.55 9.30 7.48
N ARG A 166 4.47 10.33 8.34
CA ARG A 166 5.45 10.58 9.40
C ARG A 166 4.78 10.63 10.76
N ASP A 167 5.53 10.24 11.78
CA ASP A 167 5.11 10.40 13.16
C ASP A 167 5.16 11.89 13.59
N LYS A 168 4.77 12.13 14.86
CA LYS A 168 4.75 13.49 15.44
C LYS A 168 6.15 14.14 15.55
N SER A 169 7.21 13.36 15.45
CA SER A 169 8.61 13.83 15.47
C SER A 169 9.15 14.12 14.07
N GLY A 170 8.38 13.83 13.03
CA GLY A 170 8.79 13.94 11.63
C GLY A 170 9.50 12.69 11.09
N HIS A 171 9.61 11.63 11.90
CA HIS A 171 10.24 10.39 11.46
C HIS A 171 9.32 9.63 10.49
N PRO A 172 9.83 9.09 9.37
CA PRO A 172 9.02 8.33 8.42
C PRO A 172 8.57 7.00 9.03
N GLU A 173 7.29 6.70 8.96
CA GLU A 173 6.71 5.42 9.37
C GLU A 173 6.28 4.56 8.18
N GLU A 174 5.76 5.21 7.16
CA GLU A 174 5.17 4.53 6.00
C GLU A 174 5.40 5.38 4.75
N ILE A 175 5.42 4.72 3.59
CA ILE A 175 5.27 5.37 2.30
C ILE A 175 4.21 4.66 1.49
N ILE A 176 3.30 5.45 0.91
CA ILE A 176 2.16 4.97 0.12
C ILE A 176 2.21 5.65 -1.23
N GLY A 177 2.01 4.90 -2.30
CA GLY A 177 2.06 5.48 -3.62
C GLY A 177 1.25 4.76 -4.68
N VAL A 178 1.28 5.36 -5.86
CA VAL A 178 0.67 4.84 -7.08
C VAL A 178 1.74 4.53 -8.12
N PHE A 179 1.38 3.65 -9.03
CA PHE A 179 2.24 3.12 -10.06
C PHE A 179 1.45 3.06 -11.38
N VAL A 180 1.93 3.72 -12.41
CA VAL A 180 1.25 3.88 -13.69
C VAL A 180 2.16 3.41 -14.81
N ASP A 181 1.60 2.65 -15.76
CA ASP A 181 2.30 2.28 -16.98
C ASP A 181 2.33 3.46 -17.95
N ILE A 182 3.54 3.92 -18.28
CA ILE A 182 3.80 5.04 -19.19
C ILE A 182 4.56 4.59 -20.46
N ASP A 183 4.60 3.30 -20.74
CA ASP A 183 5.39 2.75 -21.85
C ASP A 183 4.93 3.26 -23.22
N GLU A 184 3.63 3.39 -23.40
CA GLU A 184 3.05 3.91 -24.64
C GLU A 184 3.37 5.40 -24.84
N GLU A 185 3.31 6.21 -23.77
CA GLU A 185 3.67 7.63 -23.79
C GLU A 185 5.15 7.83 -24.11
N LYS A 186 6.03 7.05 -23.48
CA LYS A 186 7.48 7.10 -23.75
C LYS A 186 7.78 6.73 -25.19
N ARG A 187 7.19 5.65 -25.72
CA ARG A 187 7.37 5.24 -27.13
C ARG A 187 6.87 6.28 -28.12
N LYS A 188 5.72 6.88 -27.86
CA LYS A 188 5.20 7.96 -28.72
C LYS A 188 6.13 9.17 -28.74
N SER A 189 6.63 9.56 -27.57
CA SER A 189 7.59 10.66 -27.45
C SER A 189 8.90 10.40 -28.21
N GLU A 190 9.44 9.20 -28.12
CA GLU A 190 10.66 8.79 -28.85
C GLU A 190 10.47 8.85 -30.37
N VAL A 191 9.33 8.34 -30.87
CA VAL A 191 9.00 8.39 -32.30
C VAL A 191 8.89 9.83 -32.80
N LEU A 192 8.24 10.70 -32.03
CA LEU A 192 8.11 12.12 -32.37
C LEU A 192 9.48 12.81 -32.41
N ALA A 193 10.34 12.56 -31.42
CA ALA A 193 11.69 13.11 -31.36
C ALA A 193 12.54 12.68 -32.56
N GLN A 194 12.51 11.39 -32.92
CA GLN A 194 13.24 10.87 -34.10
C GLN A 194 12.71 11.46 -35.43
N THR A 195 11.38 11.70 -35.51
CA THR A 195 10.78 12.27 -36.71
C THR A 195 11.16 13.74 -36.89
N SER A 196 11.24 14.50 -35.80
CA SER A 196 11.67 15.90 -35.82
C SER A 196 13.12 16.06 -36.22
N GLN A 197 14.03 15.23 -35.73
CA GLN A 197 15.46 15.23 -36.08
C GLN A 197 15.71 14.87 -37.59
N LYS A 198 14.81 14.06 -38.19
CA LYS A 198 14.91 13.72 -39.62
C LYS A 198 14.43 14.84 -40.57
N LYS A 199 13.64 15.78 -40.05
CA LYS A 199 13.13 16.92 -40.86
C LYS A 199 14.10 18.11 -40.86
N GLU A 200 15.07 18.14 -39.97
CA GLU A 200 16.09 19.19 -39.85
C GLU A 200 17.41 18.88 -40.61
N LYS A 201 17.48 17.69 -41.22
CA LYS A 201 18.59 17.27 -42.10
C LYS A 201 18.17 17.26 -43.55
#